data_412f3f93fa1a23e390be7cac89bbf0a1
#
_entry.id   412f3f93fa1a23e390be7cac89bbf0a1
#
_cell.length_a   1.000
_cell.length_b   1.000
_cell.length_c   1.000
_cell.angle_alpha   90.00
_cell.angle_beta   90.00
_cell.angle_gamma   90.00
#
_symmetry.space_group_name_H-M   'P 1'
#
loop_
_entity.id
_entity.type
_entity.pdbx_description
1 polymer ?
#
loop_
_entity_poly.entity_id
_entity_poly.type
_entity_poly.pdbx_seq_one_letter_code
_entity_poly.pdbx_strand_id
1 'polypeptide(L)'
;EPGVGKSTLLVQASAGVARSGRGVLYVTAEESANQLKRRAQRLDSICDELYVLAETRLEVVLARLAETTPALVVVDSVHTLYDDRVSGVPGSVTQVREATNALVAVARRSGAAVVLVGHVTKDGGLAGPRVLEHAVDTVMHFEGDRDGALRLLRVVKHRFGATDRVGMFRMG
;
A
#
# COMPACT_ATOMS: atom_id res chain seq x y z
N GLU A 1 -8.49 -9.95 1.42
CA GLU A 1 -9.89 -9.73 1.84
C GLU A 1 -9.99 -8.38 2.56
N PRO A 2 -11.11 -7.65 2.43
CA PRO A 2 -11.36 -6.46 3.24
C PRO A 2 -11.52 -6.86 4.72
N GLY A 3 -11.07 -5.99 5.63
CA GLY A 3 -11.24 -6.20 7.09
C GLY A 3 -10.21 -7.11 7.76
N VAL A 4 -9.25 -7.71 7.06
CA VAL A 4 -8.23 -8.58 7.67
C VAL A 4 -7.15 -7.83 8.47
N GLY A 5 -7.11 -6.49 8.45
CA GLY A 5 -6.15 -5.68 9.20
C GLY A 5 -4.93 -5.18 8.39
N LYS A 6 -4.98 -5.19 7.05
CA LYS A 6 -3.89 -4.68 6.19
C LYS A 6 -3.47 -3.26 6.57
N SER A 7 -4.42 -2.32 6.56
CA SER A 7 -4.15 -0.92 6.89
C SER A 7 -3.63 -0.74 8.33
N THR A 8 -4.08 -1.57 9.28
CA THR A 8 -3.57 -1.58 10.66
C THR A 8 -2.09 -1.95 10.70
N LEU A 9 -1.72 -3.05 10.06
CA LEU A 9 -0.32 -3.49 9.96
C LEU A 9 0.54 -2.44 9.26
N LEU A 10 0.06 -1.86 8.16
CA LEU A 10 0.81 -0.87 7.39
C LEU A 10 1.01 0.44 8.14
N VAL A 11 0.02 0.90 8.90
CA VAL A 11 0.19 2.09 9.77
C VAL A 11 1.26 1.85 10.82
N GLN A 12 1.25 0.69 11.49
CA GLN A 12 2.27 0.34 12.49
C GLN A 12 3.67 0.19 11.86
N ALA A 13 3.77 -0.47 10.70
CA ALA A 13 5.04 -0.59 9.97
C ALA A 13 5.57 0.78 9.52
N SER A 14 4.69 1.64 9.02
CA SER A 14 5.01 3.03 8.64
C SER A 14 5.54 3.83 9.82
N ALA A 15 4.88 3.75 10.98
CA ALA A 15 5.33 4.41 12.20
C ALA A 15 6.70 3.87 12.67
N GLY A 16 6.95 2.57 12.53
CA GLY A 16 8.25 1.97 12.83
C GLY A 16 9.39 2.55 11.99
N VAL A 17 9.15 2.75 10.69
CA VAL A 17 10.11 3.41 9.78
C VAL A 17 10.26 4.88 10.13
N ALA A 18 9.16 5.60 10.36
CA ALA A 18 9.19 7.03 10.69
C ALA A 18 9.94 7.31 12.01
N ARG A 19 9.76 6.47 13.04
CA ARG A 19 10.49 6.56 14.32
C ARG A 19 12.00 6.37 14.18
N SER A 20 12.47 5.76 13.09
CA SER A 20 13.91 5.70 12.78
C SER A 20 14.45 6.97 12.11
N GLY A 21 13.68 8.05 12.05
CA GLY A 21 14.05 9.33 11.44
C GLY A 21 13.97 9.35 9.92
N ARG A 22 13.27 8.38 9.30
CA ARG A 22 13.09 8.30 7.85
C ARG A 22 11.68 8.71 7.46
N GLY A 23 11.56 9.65 6.52
CA GLY A 23 10.27 10.14 6.04
C GLY A 23 9.42 9.03 5.42
N VAL A 24 8.15 8.98 5.79
CA VAL A 24 7.15 8.05 5.25
C VAL A 24 5.99 8.85 4.69
N LEU A 25 5.56 8.55 3.47
CA LEU A 25 4.31 9.05 2.91
C LEU A 25 3.28 7.93 2.82
N TYR A 26 2.21 8.07 3.58
CA TYR A 26 1.04 7.17 3.53
C TYR A 26 -0.07 7.83 2.69
N VAL A 27 -0.28 7.31 1.49
CA VAL A 27 -1.37 7.72 0.61
C VAL A 27 -2.58 6.88 0.93
N THR A 28 -3.64 7.52 1.46
CA THR A 28 -4.93 6.88 1.70
C THR A 28 -5.92 7.33 0.64
N ALA A 29 -6.43 6.41 -0.12
CA ALA A 29 -7.38 6.68 -1.19
C ALA A 29 -8.80 6.11 -0.89
N GLU A 30 -8.94 5.33 0.17
CA GLU A 30 -10.21 4.75 0.63
C GLU A 30 -10.74 5.41 1.91
N GLU A 31 -9.84 5.88 2.78
CA GLU A 31 -10.20 6.53 4.04
C GLU A 31 -9.81 8.01 4.03
N SER A 32 -10.55 8.83 4.76
CA SER A 32 -10.15 10.22 4.99
C SER A 32 -8.91 10.30 5.89
N ALA A 33 -8.15 11.39 5.77
CA ALA A 33 -6.99 11.65 6.63
C ALA A 33 -7.35 11.61 8.13
N ASN A 34 -8.55 12.07 8.50
CA ASN A 34 -9.03 12.04 9.90
C ASN A 34 -9.30 10.61 10.39
N GLN A 35 -9.85 9.74 9.55
CA GLN A 35 -10.07 8.33 9.90
C GLN A 35 -8.73 7.61 10.10
N LEU A 36 -7.78 7.81 9.19
CA LEU A 36 -6.44 7.25 9.31
C LEU A 36 -5.72 7.78 10.56
N LYS A 37 -5.82 9.10 10.84
CA LYS A 37 -5.25 9.71 12.07
C LYS A 37 -5.82 9.07 13.34
N ARG A 38 -7.14 8.89 13.44
CA ARG A 38 -7.77 8.21 14.57
C ARG A 38 -7.29 6.77 14.74
N ARG A 39 -7.08 6.06 13.62
CA ARG A 39 -6.52 4.70 13.63
C ARG A 39 -5.08 4.72 14.15
N ALA A 40 -4.23 5.62 13.64
CA ALA A 40 -2.86 5.78 14.09
C ALA A 40 -2.77 6.12 15.58
N GLN A 41 -3.67 6.97 16.10
CA GLN A 41 -3.76 7.28 17.53
C GLN A 41 -4.04 6.04 18.37
N ARG A 42 -5.04 5.22 17.99
CA ARG A 42 -5.37 3.97 18.71
C ARG A 42 -4.24 2.94 18.71
N LEU A 43 -3.37 2.99 17.69
CA LEU A 43 -2.24 2.08 17.51
C LEU A 43 -0.93 2.66 18.07
N ASP A 44 -0.98 3.79 18.78
CA ASP A 44 0.23 4.52 19.22
C ASP A 44 1.23 4.71 18.08
N SER A 45 0.74 5.09 16.89
CA SER A 45 1.50 5.19 15.65
C SER A 45 1.59 6.61 15.11
N ILE A 46 1.33 7.63 15.94
CA ILE A 46 1.57 9.03 15.61
C ILE A 46 3.06 9.34 15.76
N CYS A 47 3.67 9.91 14.73
CA CYS A 47 5.07 10.35 14.75
C CYS A 47 5.32 11.42 13.68
N ASP A 48 6.35 12.25 13.88
CA ASP A 48 6.59 13.45 13.07
C ASP A 48 6.93 13.15 11.60
N GLU A 49 7.67 12.06 11.35
CA GLU A 49 8.10 11.68 10.00
C GLU A 49 7.05 10.84 9.22
N LEU A 50 5.85 10.65 9.77
CA LEU A 50 4.74 9.97 9.09
C LEU A 50 3.74 10.99 8.53
N TYR A 51 3.84 11.22 7.24
CA TYR A 51 2.95 12.12 6.49
C TYR A 51 1.79 11.35 5.87
N VAL A 52 0.60 11.94 5.92
CA VAL A 52 -0.62 11.35 5.34
C VAL A 52 -1.13 12.23 4.21
N LEU A 53 -1.40 11.62 3.07
CA LEU A 53 -2.01 12.25 1.91
C LEU A 53 -3.32 11.51 1.55
N ALA A 54 -4.45 12.18 1.73
CA ALA A 54 -5.75 11.67 1.27
C ALA A 54 -6.00 12.17 -0.17
N GLU A 55 -5.66 11.34 -1.15
CA GLU A 55 -5.73 11.71 -2.57
C GLU A 55 -5.91 10.48 -3.45
N THR A 56 -6.68 10.63 -4.53
CA THR A 56 -6.92 9.59 -5.55
C THR A 56 -6.33 9.92 -6.91
N ARG A 57 -5.98 11.18 -7.18
CA ARG A 57 -5.36 11.59 -8.44
C ARG A 57 -3.88 11.24 -8.44
N LEU A 58 -3.49 10.37 -9.37
CA LEU A 58 -2.12 9.88 -9.47
C LEU A 58 -1.10 11.02 -9.65
N GLU A 59 -1.39 12.01 -10.47
CA GLU A 59 -0.51 13.15 -10.73
C GLU A 59 -0.16 13.92 -9.44
N VAL A 60 -1.15 14.13 -8.54
CA VAL A 60 -0.94 14.82 -7.26
C VAL A 60 -0.06 13.98 -6.33
N VAL A 61 -0.31 12.66 -6.30
CA VAL A 61 0.53 11.73 -5.53
C VAL A 61 1.97 11.77 -6.02
N LEU A 62 2.20 11.70 -7.33
CA LEU A 62 3.55 11.74 -7.92
C LEU A 62 4.26 13.08 -7.66
N ALA A 63 3.56 14.21 -7.74
CA ALA A 63 4.09 15.51 -7.41
C ALA A 63 4.54 15.57 -5.93
N ARG A 64 3.71 15.09 -5.01
CA ARG A 64 4.03 15.05 -3.59
C ARG A 64 5.23 14.14 -3.29
N LEU A 65 5.35 13.00 -3.98
CA LEU A 65 6.50 12.12 -3.85
C LEU A 65 7.80 12.78 -4.29
N ALA A 66 7.76 13.58 -5.36
CA ALA A 66 8.92 14.32 -5.85
C ALA A 66 9.36 15.42 -4.87
N GLU A 67 8.41 16.08 -4.19
CA GLU A 67 8.70 17.14 -3.21
C GLU A 67 9.24 16.59 -1.88
N THR A 68 8.64 15.50 -1.37
CA THR A 68 8.94 14.99 -0.01
C THR A 68 10.07 13.97 0.01
N THR A 69 10.39 13.34 -1.11
CA THR A 69 11.43 12.31 -1.25
C THR A 69 11.46 11.29 -0.09
N PRO A 70 10.34 10.64 0.23
CA PRO A 70 10.25 9.76 1.39
C PRO A 70 11.07 8.48 1.20
N ALA A 71 11.51 7.86 2.29
CA ALA A 71 12.17 6.56 2.27
C ALA A 71 11.17 5.39 2.07
N LEU A 72 9.94 5.56 2.54
CA LEU A 72 8.85 4.60 2.37
C LEU A 72 7.59 5.30 1.86
N VAL A 73 6.95 4.69 0.88
CA VAL A 73 5.63 5.09 0.37
C VAL A 73 4.67 3.93 0.57
N VAL A 74 3.52 4.20 1.15
CA VAL A 74 2.41 3.26 1.22
C VAL A 74 1.24 3.82 0.44
N VAL A 75 0.64 3.03 -0.43
CA VAL A 75 -0.56 3.40 -1.20
C VAL A 75 -1.69 2.42 -0.87
N ASP A 76 -2.71 2.91 -0.17
CA ASP A 76 -3.85 2.11 0.30
C ASP A 76 -5.19 2.70 -0.18
N SER A 77 -5.71 2.23 -1.31
CA SER A 77 -5.22 1.18 -2.21
C SER A 77 -4.91 1.73 -3.61
N VAL A 78 -4.10 0.98 -4.37
CA VAL A 78 -3.75 1.37 -5.75
C VAL A 78 -4.95 1.34 -6.69
N HIS A 79 -6.00 0.59 -6.36
CA HIS A 79 -7.23 0.47 -7.17
C HIS A 79 -8.07 1.75 -7.19
N THR A 80 -7.89 2.64 -6.24
CA THR A 80 -8.62 3.92 -6.16
C THR A 80 -7.87 5.06 -6.85
N LEU A 81 -6.59 4.86 -7.18
CA LEU A 81 -5.83 5.85 -7.94
C LEU A 81 -6.28 5.90 -9.39
N TYR A 82 -6.30 7.10 -9.95
CA TYR A 82 -6.60 7.31 -11.35
C TYR A 82 -5.78 8.47 -11.95
N ASP A 83 -5.63 8.43 -13.28
CA ASP A 83 -5.05 9.49 -14.10
C ASP A 83 -6.07 9.85 -15.19
N ASP A 84 -6.50 11.11 -15.24
CA ASP A 84 -7.50 11.60 -16.21
C ASP A 84 -7.04 11.46 -17.67
N ARG A 85 -5.74 11.31 -17.89
CA ARG A 85 -5.14 11.12 -19.24
C ARG A 85 -5.21 9.67 -19.71
N VAL A 86 -5.53 8.76 -18.81
CA VAL A 86 -5.58 7.31 -19.07
C VAL A 86 -7.05 6.88 -19.18
N SER A 87 -7.36 6.12 -20.23
CA SER A 87 -8.71 5.61 -20.43
C SER A 87 -9.14 4.60 -19.36
N GLY A 88 -10.44 4.56 -19.11
CA GLY A 88 -11.04 3.64 -18.13
C GLY A 88 -11.39 4.32 -16.81
N VAL A 89 -12.33 3.71 -16.10
CA VAL A 89 -12.75 4.17 -14.76
C VAL A 89 -11.71 3.79 -13.71
N PRO A 90 -11.67 4.48 -12.55
CA PRO A 90 -10.85 4.08 -11.42
C PRO A 90 -11.04 2.59 -11.09
N GLY A 91 -9.95 1.88 -10.80
CA GLY A 91 -9.97 0.44 -10.55
C GLY A 91 -9.98 -0.45 -11.81
N SER A 92 -10.13 0.10 -13.01
CA SER A 92 -9.96 -0.68 -14.24
C SER A 92 -8.52 -1.20 -14.40
N VAL A 93 -8.33 -2.28 -15.13
CA VAL A 93 -7.01 -2.89 -15.40
C VAL A 93 -6.02 -1.87 -15.92
N THR A 94 -6.46 -1.00 -16.85
CA THR A 94 -5.62 0.02 -17.46
C THR A 94 -5.16 1.05 -16.43
N GLN A 95 -6.07 1.61 -15.65
CA GLN A 95 -5.75 2.60 -14.62
C GLN A 95 -4.81 2.04 -13.54
N VAL A 96 -5.11 0.84 -13.03
CA VAL A 96 -4.28 0.19 -11.99
C VAL A 96 -2.88 -0.12 -12.52
N ARG A 97 -2.76 -0.58 -13.77
CA ARG A 97 -1.47 -0.85 -14.39
C ARG A 97 -0.64 0.42 -14.56
N GLU A 98 -1.23 1.50 -15.07
CA GLU A 98 -0.53 2.76 -15.25
C GLU A 98 -0.11 3.39 -13.91
N ALA A 99 -0.99 3.40 -12.91
CA ALA A 99 -0.64 3.86 -11.56
C ALA A 99 0.53 3.05 -10.98
N THR A 100 0.49 1.72 -11.10
CA THR A 100 1.57 0.85 -10.63
C THR A 100 2.89 1.12 -11.35
N ASN A 101 2.87 1.24 -12.68
CA ASN A 101 4.08 1.52 -13.48
C ASN A 101 4.71 2.86 -13.08
N ALA A 102 3.89 3.90 -12.91
CA ALA A 102 4.36 5.23 -12.49
C ALA A 102 5.01 5.18 -11.09
N LEU A 103 4.38 4.51 -10.13
CA LEU A 103 4.89 4.37 -8.76
C LEU A 103 6.17 3.52 -8.71
N VAL A 104 6.25 2.42 -9.48
CA VAL A 104 7.47 1.62 -9.62
C VAL A 104 8.61 2.45 -10.24
N ALA A 105 8.31 3.28 -11.24
CA ALA A 105 9.31 4.17 -11.83
C ALA A 105 9.84 5.20 -10.81
N VAL A 106 8.98 5.74 -9.94
CA VAL A 106 9.40 6.61 -8.83
C VAL A 106 10.31 5.85 -7.87
N ALA A 107 9.89 4.66 -7.42
CA ALA A 107 10.70 3.81 -6.52
C ALA A 107 12.12 3.60 -7.05
N ARG A 108 12.25 3.24 -8.34
CA ARG A 108 13.55 3.01 -8.98
C ARG A 108 14.42 4.25 -9.07
N ARG A 109 13.84 5.42 -9.28
CA ARG A 109 14.59 6.67 -9.39
C ARG A 109 15.01 7.25 -8.05
N SER A 110 14.13 7.18 -7.05
CA SER A 110 14.37 7.78 -5.73
C SER A 110 15.04 6.84 -4.73
N GLY A 111 15.03 5.53 -5.00
CA GLY A 111 15.44 4.51 -4.02
C GLY A 111 14.44 4.29 -2.89
N ALA A 112 13.25 4.90 -2.95
CA ALA A 112 12.19 4.70 -1.96
C ALA A 112 11.63 3.28 -2.05
N ALA A 113 11.32 2.69 -0.89
CA ALA A 113 10.49 1.49 -0.85
C ALA A 113 9.03 1.87 -1.09
N VAL A 114 8.36 1.19 -2.03
CA VAL A 114 6.94 1.43 -2.33
C VAL A 114 6.13 0.18 -2.02
N VAL A 115 5.13 0.33 -1.15
CA VAL A 115 4.16 -0.71 -0.81
C VAL A 115 2.81 -0.36 -1.41
N LEU A 116 2.32 -1.20 -2.30
CA LEU A 116 1.02 -1.05 -2.94
C LEU A 116 0.04 -2.04 -2.32
N VAL A 117 -1.05 -1.54 -1.78
CA VAL A 117 -2.16 -2.38 -1.31
C VAL A 117 -3.07 -2.67 -2.50
N GLY A 118 -3.29 -3.95 -2.74
CA GLY A 118 -4.25 -4.45 -3.71
C GLY A 118 -5.35 -5.27 -3.03
N HIS A 119 -6.55 -5.23 -3.60
CA HIS A 119 -7.65 -6.09 -3.20
C HIS A 119 -7.86 -7.20 -4.21
N VAL A 120 -8.00 -8.44 -3.73
CA VAL A 120 -8.42 -9.56 -4.55
C VAL A 120 -9.94 -9.47 -4.68
N THR A 121 -10.46 -9.23 -5.88
CA THR A 121 -11.90 -9.32 -6.15
C THR A 121 -12.28 -10.78 -6.44
N LYS A 122 -13.37 -11.24 -5.84
CA LYS A 122 -13.89 -12.62 -6.03
C LYS A 122 -14.36 -12.89 -7.46
N ASP A 123 -14.65 -11.86 -8.24
CA ASP A 123 -15.38 -11.99 -9.51
C ASP A 123 -14.55 -11.66 -10.77
N GLY A 124 -13.24 -11.57 -10.69
CA GLY A 124 -12.37 -11.48 -11.89
C GLY A 124 -12.56 -10.25 -12.81
N GLY A 125 -13.47 -9.33 -12.51
CA GLY A 125 -13.82 -8.20 -13.38
C GLY A 125 -13.03 -6.90 -13.17
N LEU A 126 -12.50 -6.68 -12.00
CA LEU A 126 -11.56 -5.60 -11.69
C LEU A 126 -10.12 -6.12 -11.74
N ALA A 127 -9.15 -5.26 -12.01
CA ALA A 127 -7.75 -5.64 -12.13
C ALA A 127 -7.30 -6.52 -10.96
N GLY A 128 -7.34 -7.83 -11.18
CA GLY A 128 -6.93 -8.79 -10.17
C GLY A 128 -5.44 -8.64 -9.82
N PRO A 129 -4.99 -9.24 -8.72
CA PRO A 129 -3.59 -9.13 -8.24
C PRO A 129 -2.55 -9.50 -9.31
N ARG A 130 -2.89 -10.36 -10.25
CA ARG A 130 -1.99 -10.80 -11.33
C ARG A 130 -1.45 -9.66 -12.20
N VAL A 131 -2.21 -8.57 -12.36
CA VAL A 131 -1.75 -7.40 -13.14
C VAL A 131 -0.57 -6.73 -12.44
N LEU A 132 -0.56 -6.70 -11.11
CA LEU A 132 0.46 -6.06 -10.29
C LEU A 132 1.67 -6.97 -10.06
N GLU A 133 1.45 -8.28 -9.98
CA GLU A 133 2.48 -9.26 -9.63
C GLU A 133 3.70 -9.24 -10.55
N HIS A 134 3.50 -8.94 -11.83
CA HIS A 134 4.61 -8.86 -12.80
C HIS A 134 5.42 -7.56 -12.68
N ALA A 135 4.78 -6.48 -12.24
CA ALA A 135 5.40 -5.15 -12.16
C ALA A 135 6.25 -4.94 -10.90
N VAL A 136 5.94 -5.65 -9.80
CA VAL A 136 6.57 -5.47 -8.49
C VAL A 136 7.62 -6.55 -8.20
N ASP A 137 8.56 -6.24 -7.30
CA ASP A 137 9.65 -7.16 -6.94
C ASP A 137 9.21 -8.21 -5.91
N THR A 138 8.27 -7.86 -5.05
CA THR A 138 7.77 -8.73 -3.99
C THR A 138 6.26 -8.71 -3.95
N VAL A 139 5.63 -9.87 -3.78
CA VAL A 139 4.20 -10.02 -3.55
C VAL A 139 3.99 -10.75 -2.24
N MET A 140 3.16 -10.16 -1.38
CA MET A 140 2.78 -10.73 -0.09
C MET A 140 1.27 -10.85 0.01
N HIS A 141 0.81 -12.00 0.49
CA HIS A 141 -0.59 -12.20 0.83
C HIS A 141 -0.78 -12.05 2.34
N PHE A 142 -1.76 -11.25 2.72
CA PHE A 142 -2.17 -11.10 4.11
C PHE A 142 -3.55 -11.74 4.28
N GLU A 143 -3.58 -12.81 5.04
CA GLU A 143 -4.72 -13.69 5.20
C GLU A 143 -5.08 -13.82 6.68
N GLY A 144 -6.33 -14.10 6.97
CA GLY A 144 -6.77 -14.34 8.33
C GLY A 144 -8.01 -15.21 8.36
N ASP A 145 -8.13 -15.99 9.41
CA ASP A 145 -9.37 -16.67 9.72
C ASP A 145 -10.42 -15.66 10.16
N ARG A 146 -11.63 -15.75 9.64
CA ARG A 146 -12.73 -14.82 9.97
C ARG A 146 -13.11 -14.88 11.43
N ASP A 147 -12.99 -16.06 12.03
CA ASP A 147 -13.36 -16.35 13.43
C ASP A 147 -12.15 -16.40 14.36
N GLY A 148 -10.92 -16.26 13.82
CA GLY A 148 -9.67 -16.35 14.54
C GLY A 148 -8.94 -15.02 14.71
N ALA A 149 -8.24 -14.86 15.82
CA ALA A 149 -7.38 -13.69 16.09
C ALA A 149 -6.06 -13.74 15.31
N LEU A 150 -5.75 -14.84 14.62
CA LEU A 150 -4.49 -15.05 13.91
C LEU A 150 -4.54 -14.49 12.49
N ARG A 151 -3.47 -13.83 12.08
CA ARG A 151 -3.25 -13.34 10.72
C ARG A 151 -1.90 -13.83 10.22
N LEU A 152 -1.85 -14.20 8.94
CA LEU A 152 -0.64 -14.69 8.29
C LEU A 152 -0.25 -13.73 7.16
N LEU A 153 1.01 -13.30 7.16
CA LEU A 153 1.64 -12.59 6.06
C LEU A 153 2.59 -13.56 5.34
N ARG A 154 2.22 -13.97 4.15
CA ARG A 154 2.96 -14.96 3.36
C ARG A 154 3.58 -14.29 2.14
N VAL A 155 4.87 -14.51 1.93
CA VAL A 155 5.57 -14.11 0.70
C VAL A 155 5.25 -15.13 -0.40
N VAL A 156 4.66 -14.68 -1.51
CA VAL A 156 4.32 -15.54 -2.66
C VAL A 156 5.22 -15.31 -3.87
N LYS A 157 5.87 -14.15 -3.93
CA LYS A 157 6.90 -13.79 -4.91
C LYS A 157 7.96 -12.93 -4.25
N HIS A 158 9.22 -13.19 -4.53
CA HIS A 158 10.33 -12.33 -4.14
C HIS A 158 11.47 -12.44 -5.16
N ARG A 159 11.76 -11.32 -5.86
CA ARG A 159 12.76 -11.32 -6.95
C ARG A 159 14.18 -11.57 -6.44
N PHE A 160 14.48 -11.18 -5.20
CA PHE A 160 15.82 -11.15 -4.64
C PHE A 160 16.03 -12.11 -3.45
N GLY A 161 15.07 -12.99 -3.16
CA GLY A 161 15.17 -13.87 -2.00
C GLY A 161 14.15 -15.01 -1.98
N ALA A 162 14.17 -15.77 -0.89
CA ALA A 162 13.29 -16.90 -0.67
C ALA A 162 11.83 -16.48 -0.40
N THR A 163 10.89 -17.36 -0.74
CA THR A 163 9.44 -17.15 -0.53
C THR A 163 8.86 -18.04 0.58
N ASP A 164 9.69 -18.75 1.32
CA ASP A 164 9.30 -19.69 2.40
C ASP A 164 8.99 -18.99 3.74
N ARG A 165 9.10 -17.66 3.79
CA ARG A 165 8.88 -16.90 5.03
C ARG A 165 7.40 -16.59 5.25
N VAL A 166 6.95 -16.81 6.48
CA VAL A 166 5.60 -16.49 6.95
C VAL A 166 5.68 -15.67 8.23
N GLY A 167 5.06 -14.50 8.25
CA GLY A 167 4.84 -13.71 9.44
C GLY A 167 3.50 -14.06 10.09
N MET A 168 3.48 -14.24 11.40
CA MET A 168 2.25 -14.47 12.16
C MET A 168 1.96 -13.28 13.07
N PHE A 169 0.72 -12.79 13.02
CA PHE A 169 0.25 -11.65 13.80
C PHE A 169 -1.02 -12.04 14.55
N ARG A 170 -1.18 -11.48 15.74
CA ARG A 170 -2.44 -11.59 16.50
C ARG A 170 -3.12 -10.24 16.49
N MET A 171 -4.43 -10.26 16.17
CA MET A 171 -5.29 -9.09 16.35
C MET A 171 -5.74 -9.05 17.81
N GLY A 172 -5.47 -7.94 18.50
CA GLY A 172 -5.91 -7.67 19.84
C GLY A 172 -7.12 -6.74 19.88
#